data_5b2207b8644107702ce92ed1052155be
#
_entry.id   5b2207b8644107702ce92ed1052155be
#
_cell.length_a   1.000
_cell.length_b   1.000
_cell.length_c   1.000
_cell.angle_alpha   90.00
_cell.angle_beta   90.00
_cell.angle_gamma   90.00
#
_symmetry.space_group_name_H-M   'P 1'
#
loop_
_entity.id
_entity.type
_entity.pdbx_description
1 polymer ?
#
loop_
_entity_poly.entity_id
_entity_poly.type
_entity_poly.pdbx_seq_one_letter_code
_entity_poly.pdbx_strand_id
1 'polypeptide(L)'
;MEEISKVKIICLDTETTGLNRYLDEILQLSIIDGSGNILFSEYFKPVRHEKWDDSEKIHHIGPEMVRNCKPLLYYAHTIQHILEDADVIVGYNISGFDLPFIFNSGIEYNAKNDAVIVDVMLAFAKIYGQYSNRHHGYKWQKLQSCANYYSYDSGSWHDALDDAKATLFCFYKIFGDPPELLESATGICRAESNVIKCDDPIHDSPVTDSVPKSGLFMIAFGIFMLLGFFVAFNPVILIISVLFLFFGIRRHKKYKAHKQNKGKQ
;
A
#
# COMPACT_ATOMS: atom_id res chain seq x y z
N MET A 1 32.88 -9.26 22.13
CA MET A 1 32.55 -8.24 21.13
C MET A 1 31.20 -8.65 20.61
N GLU A 2 30.13 -7.93 20.95
CA GLU A 2 28.83 -8.11 20.30
C GLU A 2 29.00 -7.74 18.84
N GLU A 3 28.73 -8.68 17.97
CA GLU A 3 28.65 -8.45 16.52
C GLU A 3 27.45 -7.51 16.30
N ILE A 4 27.72 -6.24 15.97
CA ILE A 4 26.66 -5.30 15.62
C ILE A 4 25.97 -5.90 14.40
N SER A 5 24.79 -6.48 14.58
CA SER A 5 24.02 -7.05 13.48
C SER A 5 23.74 -5.95 12.48
N LYS A 6 24.19 -6.15 11.25
CA LYS A 6 23.96 -5.19 10.16
C LYS A 6 22.46 -5.08 9.93
N VAL A 7 21.92 -3.85 9.98
CA VAL A 7 20.52 -3.56 9.72
C VAL A 7 20.13 -4.06 8.32
N LYS A 8 19.09 -4.87 8.26
CA LYS A 8 18.57 -5.44 7.01
C LYS A 8 17.53 -4.50 6.42
N ILE A 9 17.96 -3.70 5.44
CA ILE A 9 17.10 -2.81 4.67
C ILE A 9 16.68 -3.54 3.40
N ILE A 10 15.39 -3.49 3.08
CA ILE A 10 14.85 -3.89 1.78
C ILE A 10 14.08 -2.73 1.16
N CYS A 11 14.08 -2.67 -0.18
CA CYS A 11 13.24 -1.76 -0.93
C CYS A 11 12.45 -2.57 -1.96
N LEU A 12 11.16 -2.28 -2.09
CA LEU A 12 10.29 -3.02 -3.01
C LEU A 12 9.36 -2.09 -3.79
N ASP A 13 8.93 -2.61 -4.95
CA ASP A 13 7.92 -1.99 -5.80
C ASP A 13 7.12 -3.07 -6.55
N THR A 14 5.89 -2.74 -6.98
CA THR A 14 4.98 -3.66 -7.65
C THR A 14 4.31 -3.05 -8.88
N GLU A 15 4.17 -3.86 -9.96
CA GLU A 15 3.27 -3.57 -11.06
C GLU A 15 2.02 -4.45 -10.97
N THR A 16 0.85 -3.88 -11.32
CA THR A 16 -0.44 -4.52 -11.05
C THR A 16 -1.40 -4.43 -12.23
N THR A 17 -2.43 -5.29 -12.26
CA THR A 17 -3.49 -5.23 -13.29
C THR A 17 -4.38 -3.99 -13.17
N GLY A 18 -4.28 -3.24 -12.06
CA GLY A 18 -5.06 -2.02 -11.81
C GLY A 18 -4.76 -1.47 -10.42
N LEU A 19 -5.56 -0.48 -9.97
CA LEU A 19 -5.29 0.27 -8.74
C LEU A 19 -6.08 -0.23 -7.52
N ASN A 20 -6.98 -1.18 -7.71
CA ASN A 20 -7.85 -1.66 -6.64
C ASN A 20 -7.26 -2.89 -5.95
N ARG A 21 -6.60 -2.72 -4.82
CA ARG A 21 -5.96 -3.79 -4.03
C ARG A 21 -6.84 -5.00 -3.69
N TYR A 22 -8.17 -4.89 -3.78
CA TYR A 22 -9.10 -5.98 -3.48
C TYR A 22 -9.55 -6.76 -4.72
N LEU A 23 -9.45 -6.14 -5.89
CA LEU A 23 -9.91 -6.70 -7.15
C LEU A 23 -8.76 -7.01 -8.09
N ASP A 24 -7.74 -6.15 -8.14
CA ASP A 24 -6.61 -6.29 -9.03
C ASP A 24 -5.51 -7.20 -8.49
N GLU A 25 -4.58 -7.59 -9.34
CA GLU A 25 -3.55 -8.58 -9.05
C GLU A 25 -2.16 -8.04 -9.35
N ILE A 26 -1.15 -8.50 -8.61
CA ILE A 26 0.26 -8.17 -8.85
C ILE A 26 0.74 -8.93 -10.09
N LEU A 27 1.37 -8.21 -11.01
CA LEU A 27 1.98 -8.72 -12.24
C LEU A 27 3.50 -8.83 -12.14
N GLN A 28 4.13 -7.94 -11.38
CA GLN A 28 5.55 -7.93 -11.10
C GLN A 28 5.78 -7.50 -9.66
N LEU A 29 6.73 -8.10 -8.99
CA LEU A 29 7.24 -7.65 -7.69
C LEU A 29 8.75 -7.75 -7.73
N SER A 30 9.41 -6.66 -7.35
CA SER A 30 10.85 -6.61 -7.17
C SER A 30 11.19 -6.19 -5.75
N ILE A 31 12.11 -6.91 -5.11
CA ILE A 31 12.64 -6.63 -3.78
C ILE A 31 14.16 -6.62 -3.88
N ILE A 32 14.78 -5.52 -3.49
CA ILE A 32 16.23 -5.37 -3.45
C ILE A 32 16.69 -5.13 -2.00
N ASP A 33 17.94 -5.46 -1.69
CA ASP A 33 18.54 -5.13 -0.39
C ASP A 33 19.00 -3.65 -0.35
N GLY A 34 19.42 -3.19 0.82
CA GLY A 34 19.94 -1.83 1.01
C GLY A 34 21.21 -1.51 0.21
N SER A 35 21.85 -2.47 -0.43
CA SER A 35 22.98 -2.28 -1.34
C SER A 35 22.57 -2.30 -2.82
N GLY A 36 21.27 -2.51 -3.10
CA GLY A 36 20.72 -2.60 -4.45
C GLY A 36 20.83 -4.00 -5.08
N ASN A 37 21.24 -5.03 -4.33
CA ASN A 37 21.24 -6.39 -4.83
C ASN A 37 19.83 -6.96 -4.87
N ILE A 38 19.51 -7.71 -5.93
CA ILE A 38 18.19 -8.32 -6.09
C ILE A 38 18.04 -9.48 -5.12
N LEU A 39 17.07 -9.40 -4.21
CA LEU A 39 16.64 -10.49 -3.35
C LEU A 39 15.52 -11.30 -4.01
N PHE A 40 14.64 -10.62 -4.74
CA PHE A 40 13.54 -11.22 -5.46
C PHE A 40 13.12 -10.28 -6.61
N SER A 41 12.87 -10.83 -7.80
CA SER A 41 12.32 -10.06 -8.92
C SER A 41 11.69 -11.02 -9.92
N GLU A 42 10.35 -11.08 -9.96
CA GLU A 42 9.61 -12.03 -10.77
C GLU A 42 8.34 -11.41 -11.35
N TYR A 43 7.93 -11.94 -12.51
CA TYR A 43 6.64 -11.70 -13.12
C TYR A 43 5.65 -12.80 -12.73
N PHE A 44 4.38 -12.43 -12.61
CA PHE A 44 3.33 -13.37 -12.20
C PHE A 44 2.21 -13.45 -13.21
N LYS A 45 1.70 -14.67 -13.42
CA LYS A 45 0.46 -14.88 -14.13
C LYS A 45 -0.71 -14.56 -13.22
N PRO A 46 -1.55 -13.55 -13.54
CA PRO A 46 -2.77 -13.30 -12.80
C PRO A 46 -3.74 -14.46 -12.93
N VAL A 47 -4.59 -14.66 -11.93
CA VAL A 47 -5.56 -15.78 -11.86
C VAL A 47 -6.95 -15.34 -12.25
N ARG A 48 -7.31 -14.07 -11.98
CA ARG A 48 -8.66 -13.51 -12.18
C ARG A 48 -8.77 -12.65 -13.42
N HIS A 49 -7.67 -12.00 -13.83
CA HIS A 49 -7.66 -11.06 -14.94
C HIS A 49 -7.09 -11.70 -16.20
N GLU A 50 -7.82 -11.57 -17.30
CA GLU A 50 -7.34 -11.96 -18.64
C GLU A 50 -6.73 -10.79 -19.41
N LYS A 51 -7.13 -9.53 -19.07
CA LYS A 51 -6.69 -8.29 -19.71
C LYS A 51 -6.66 -7.14 -18.70
N TRP A 52 -5.76 -6.18 -18.93
CA TRP A 52 -5.57 -4.97 -18.13
C TRP A 52 -5.04 -3.82 -19.00
N ASP A 53 -5.73 -3.53 -20.10
CA ASP A 53 -5.29 -2.64 -21.17
C ASP A 53 -4.81 -1.26 -20.70
N ASP A 54 -5.39 -0.69 -19.63
CA ASP A 54 -5.00 0.63 -19.13
C ASP A 54 -3.70 0.58 -18.31
N SER A 55 -3.49 -0.45 -17.52
CA SER A 55 -2.24 -0.68 -16.77
C SER A 55 -1.12 -1.11 -17.73
N GLU A 56 -1.42 -1.97 -18.71
CA GLU A 56 -0.44 -2.39 -19.74
C GLU A 56 0.15 -1.21 -20.52
N LYS A 57 -0.64 -0.18 -20.82
CA LYS A 57 -0.13 1.06 -21.46
C LYS A 57 0.91 1.79 -20.63
N ILE A 58 0.91 1.58 -19.30
CA ILE A 58 1.80 2.26 -18.36
C ILE A 58 3.08 1.45 -18.16
N HIS A 59 2.97 0.18 -17.75
CA HIS A 59 4.10 -0.67 -17.38
C HIS A 59 4.50 -1.67 -18.48
N HIS A 60 3.76 -1.74 -19.59
CA HIS A 60 4.05 -2.57 -20.77
C HIS A 60 4.07 -4.10 -20.51
N ILE A 61 3.56 -4.56 -19.37
CA ILE A 61 3.43 -5.99 -19.06
C ILE A 61 2.09 -6.45 -19.62
N GLY A 62 2.11 -7.11 -20.78
CA GLY A 62 0.92 -7.65 -21.42
C GLY A 62 0.63 -9.10 -21.03
N PRO A 63 -0.59 -9.64 -21.33
CA PRO A 63 -0.98 -11.00 -21.01
C PRO A 63 -0.05 -12.08 -21.58
N GLU A 64 0.48 -11.85 -22.78
CA GLU A 64 1.41 -12.78 -23.42
C GLU A 64 2.73 -12.90 -22.67
N MET A 65 3.21 -11.82 -22.07
CA MET A 65 4.46 -11.78 -21.33
C MET A 65 4.41 -12.66 -20.07
N VAL A 66 3.27 -12.66 -19.39
CA VAL A 66 3.09 -13.39 -18.12
C VAL A 66 2.38 -14.74 -18.26
N ARG A 67 1.98 -15.12 -19.48
CA ARG A 67 1.20 -16.35 -19.74
C ARG A 67 1.80 -17.60 -19.15
N ASN A 68 3.12 -17.75 -19.22
CA ASN A 68 3.86 -18.91 -18.75
C ASN A 68 4.48 -18.72 -17.36
N CYS A 69 4.27 -17.56 -16.73
CA CYS A 69 4.76 -17.29 -15.38
C CYS A 69 3.98 -18.09 -14.34
N LYS A 70 4.59 -18.27 -13.17
CA LYS A 70 3.90 -18.84 -12.01
C LYS A 70 2.98 -17.78 -11.39
N PRO A 71 1.88 -18.17 -10.76
CA PRO A 71 1.08 -17.22 -9.98
C PRO A 71 1.86 -16.75 -8.74
N LEU A 72 1.54 -15.55 -8.25
CA LEU A 72 2.21 -14.92 -7.11
C LEU A 72 2.31 -15.84 -5.88
N LEU A 73 1.23 -16.58 -5.56
CA LEU A 73 1.19 -17.46 -4.40
C LEU A 73 2.16 -18.65 -4.47
N TYR A 74 2.70 -18.96 -5.65
CA TYR A 74 3.79 -19.95 -5.77
C TYR A 74 5.04 -19.51 -5.00
N TYR A 75 5.26 -18.20 -4.89
CA TYR A 75 6.41 -17.58 -4.23
C TYR A 75 6.07 -17.04 -2.83
N ALA A 76 4.86 -17.29 -2.31
CA ALA A 76 4.37 -16.68 -1.06
C ALA A 76 5.36 -16.85 0.10
N HIS A 77 5.88 -18.07 0.32
CA HIS A 77 6.82 -18.34 1.41
C HIS A 77 8.14 -17.57 1.26
N THR A 78 8.67 -17.44 0.03
CA THR A 78 9.89 -16.69 -0.24
C THR A 78 9.69 -15.20 0.06
N ILE A 79 8.60 -14.62 -0.44
CA ILE A 79 8.26 -13.21 -0.24
C ILE A 79 8.02 -12.94 1.25
N GLN A 80 7.23 -13.79 1.92
CA GLN A 80 6.98 -13.72 3.35
C GLN A 80 8.28 -13.70 4.15
N HIS A 81 9.20 -14.63 3.89
CA HIS A 81 10.48 -14.73 4.59
C HIS A 81 11.33 -13.47 4.42
N ILE A 82 11.39 -12.89 3.21
CA ILE A 82 12.13 -11.65 2.95
C ILE A 82 11.54 -10.48 3.76
N LEU A 83 10.20 -10.34 3.77
CA LEU A 83 9.51 -9.28 4.51
C LEU A 83 9.68 -9.43 6.02
N GLU A 84 9.59 -10.65 6.55
CA GLU A 84 9.73 -10.95 7.98
C GLU A 84 11.16 -10.80 8.50
N ASP A 85 12.16 -10.98 7.63
CA ASP A 85 13.58 -10.85 7.99
C ASP A 85 14.09 -9.40 7.95
N ALA A 86 13.35 -8.49 7.34
CA ALA A 86 13.72 -7.09 7.20
C ALA A 86 13.59 -6.31 8.52
N ASP A 87 14.54 -5.40 8.79
CA ASP A 87 14.46 -4.42 9.87
C ASP A 87 13.87 -3.10 9.36
N VAL A 88 14.09 -2.76 8.07
CA VAL A 88 13.55 -1.58 7.40
C VAL A 88 12.98 -1.99 6.05
N ILE A 89 11.72 -1.65 5.81
CA ILE A 89 11.01 -1.89 4.54
C ILE A 89 10.73 -0.55 3.89
N VAL A 90 11.30 -0.32 2.71
CA VAL A 90 11.24 0.94 1.98
C VAL A 90 10.40 0.77 0.72
N GLY A 91 9.65 1.79 0.33
CA GLY A 91 8.98 1.86 -0.96
C GLY A 91 8.40 3.25 -1.22
N TYR A 92 7.85 3.45 -2.42
CA TYR A 92 7.22 4.70 -2.83
C TYR A 92 5.71 4.56 -2.80
N ASN A 93 5.01 5.21 -1.89
CA ASN A 93 3.59 4.97 -1.58
C ASN A 93 3.33 3.54 -1.04
N ILE A 94 4.31 2.95 -0.46
CA ILE A 94 4.33 1.54 -0.04
C ILE A 94 3.20 1.20 0.93
N SER A 95 2.90 2.10 1.87
CA SER A 95 1.84 1.90 2.86
C SER A 95 0.44 2.03 2.23
N GLY A 96 0.32 2.80 1.16
CA GLY A 96 -0.94 2.99 0.43
C GLY A 96 -1.19 1.97 -0.68
N PHE A 97 -0.13 1.37 -1.24
CA PHE A 97 -0.21 0.54 -2.44
C PHE A 97 0.42 -0.85 -2.27
N ASP A 98 1.73 -0.99 -2.26
CA ASP A 98 2.42 -2.28 -2.40
C ASP A 98 2.13 -3.26 -1.27
N LEU A 99 2.33 -2.88 -0.01
CA LEU A 99 2.06 -3.75 1.13
C LEU A 99 0.59 -4.18 1.20
N PRO A 100 -0.41 -3.28 1.02
CA PRO A 100 -1.80 -3.68 0.89
C PRO A 100 -2.09 -4.64 -0.26
N PHE A 101 -1.44 -4.51 -1.42
CA PHE A 101 -1.58 -5.47 -2.51
C PHE A 101 -1.00 -6.83 -2.16
N ILE A 102 0.21 -6.89 -1.60
CA ILE A 102 0.85 -8.13 -1.14
C ILE A 102 -0.04 -8.84 -0.12
N PHE A 103 -0.52 -8.12 0.90
CA PHE A 103 -1.37 -8.66 1.95
C PHE A 103 -2.71 -9.19 1.40
N ASN A 104 -3.42 -8.39 0.58
CA ASN A 104 -4.70 -8.81 0.01
C ASN A 104 -4.56 -9.92 -1.05
N SER A 105 -3.36 -10.17 -1.55
CA SER A 105 -3.07 -11.32 -2.42
C SER A 105 -2.93 -12.65 -1.66
N GLY A 106 -3.06 -12.64 -0.33
CA GLY A 106 -2.98 -13.83 0.52
C GLY A 106 -1.57 -14.15 1.01
N ILE A 107 -0.63 -13.22 0.91
CA ILE A 107 0.70 -13.34 1.52
C ILE A 107 0.62 -12.67 2.88
N GLU A 108 0.44 -13.50 3.92
CA GLU A 108 0.49 -13.04 5.30
C GLU A 108 1.94 -12.95 5.75
N TYR A 109 2.34 -11.82 6.30
CA TYR A 109 3.65 -11.65 6.91
C TYR A 109 3.51 -10.95 8.27
N ASN A 110 4.35 -11.34 9.20
CA ASN A 110 4.45 -10.72 10.52
C ASN A 110 5.78 -9.95 10.54
N ALA A 111 5.72 -8.65 10.27
CA ALA A 111 6.90 -7.83 10.43
C ALA A 111 7.46 -7.98 11.84
N LYS A 112 8.80 -7.90 11.99
CA LYS A 112 9.41 -7.82 13.32
C LYS A 112 8.74 -6.70 14.11
N ASN A 113 8.59 -6.85 15.43
CA ASN A 113 7.91 -5.87 16.28
C ASN A 113 8.51 -4.47 16.22
N ASP A 114 9.76 -4.35 15.79
CA ASP A 114 10.55 -3.13 15.64
C ASP A 114 10.89 -2.79 14.19
N ALA A 115 10.35 -3.53 13.22
CA ALA A 115 10.53 -3.23 11.81
C ALA A 115 9.92 -1.88 11.45
N VAL A 116 10.70 -1.08 10.69
CA VAL A 116 10.31 0.27 10.28
C VAL A 116 9.87 0.25 8.82
N ILE A 117 8.66 0.72 8.54
CA ILE A 117 8.18 0.95 7.16
C ILE A 117 8.43 2.40 6.80
N VAL A 118 9.19 2.63 5.72
CA VAL A 118 9.51 3.98 5.24
C VAL A 118 8.85 4.23 3.90
N ASP A 119 7.90 5.16 3.89
CA ASP A 119 7.24 5.64 2.67
C ASP A 119 7.98 6.88 2.15
N VAL A 120 8.76 6.68 1.09
CA VAL A 120 9.60 7.73 0.49
C VAL A 120 8.74 8.85 -0.11
N MET A 121 7.54 8.54 -0.64
CA MET A 121 6.62 9.56 -1.16
C MET A 121 6.19 10.55 -0.08
N LEU A 122 5.85 10.07 1.10
CA LEU A 122 5.41 10.91 2.21
C LEU A 122 6.55 11.77 2.76
N ALA A 123 7.76 11.20 2.84
CA ALA A 123 8.95 11.95 3.25
C ALA A 123 9.29 13.05 2.23
N PHE A 124 9.32 12.71 0.95
CA PHE A 124 9.63 13.66 -0.12
C PHE A 124 8.58 14.76 -0.26
N ALA A 125 7.30 14.46 -0.08
CA ALA A 125 6.24 15.46 -0.12
C ALA A 125 6.49 16.63 0.86
N LYS A 126 7.00 16.33 2.05
CA LYS A 126 7.38 17.34 3.06
C LYS A 126 8.57 18.18 2.61
N ILE A 127 9.60 17.55 2.01
CA ILE A 127 10.80 18.21 1.48
C ILE A 127 10.45 19.09 0.29
N TYR A 128 9.64 18.61 -0.64
CA TYR A 128 9.18 19.34 -1.82
C TYR A 128 8.34 20.57 -1.43
N GLY A 129 7.63 20.51 -0.32
CA GLY A 129 7.01 21.64 0.36
C GLY A 129 5.75 22.20 -0.30
N GLN A 130 5.19 21.55 -1.33
CA GLN A 130 3.96 22.02 -1.98
C GLN A 130 2.75 21.66 -1.12
N TYR A 131 2.25 22.61 -0.33
CA TYR A 131 1.09 22.43 0.52
C TYR A 131 -0.22 22.49 -0.28
N SER A 132 -1.18 21.65 0.08
CA SER A 132 -2.53 21.62 -0.49
C SER A 132 -3.55 21.97 0.59
N ASN A 133 -4.19 23.13 0.46
CA ASN A 133 -5.27 23.55 1.37
C ASN A 133 -6.48 22.61 1.27
N ARG A 134 -6.69 21.95 0.12
CA ARG A 134 -7.81 21.02 -0.09
C ARG A 134 -7.66 19.75 0.75
N HIS A 135 -6.44 19.27 0.95
CA HIS A 135 -6.13 18.03 1.66
C HIS A 135 -5.53 18.26 3.04
N HIS A 136 -5.33 19.55 3.44
CA HIS A 136 -4.70 19.94 4.69
C HIS A 136 -3.33 19.26 4.92
N GLY A 137 -2.55 19.07 3.84
CA GLY A 137 -1.25 18.39 3.88
C GLY A 137 -0.38 18.72 2.69
N TYR A 138 0.82 18.16 2.65
CA TYR A 138 1.71 18.29 1.51
C TYR A 138 1.22 17.44 0.35
N LYS A 139 1.29 18.01 -0.87
CA LYS A 139 0.91 17.31 -2.08
C LYS A 139 1.91 16.23 -2.42
N TRP A 140 1.44 15.01 -2.58
CA TRP A 140 2.25 13.88 -3.01
C TRP A 140 2.82 14.14 -4.41
N GLN A 141 4.06 13.73 -4.60
CA GLN A 141 4.77 13.84 -5.87
C GLN A 141 4.96 12.44 -6.47
N LYS A 142 5.13 12.34 -7.78
CA LYS A 142 5.48 11.08 -8.45
C LYS A 142 6.91 10.67 -8.12
N LEU A 143 7.23 9.37 -8.17
CA LEU A 143 8.59 8.85 -8.00
C LEU A 143 9.58 9.51 -8.98
N GLN A 144 9.18 9.65 -10.25
CA GLN A 144 9.99 10.36 -11.25
C GLN A 144 10.32 11.80 -10.84
N SER A 145 9.39 12.50 -10.19
CA SER A 145 9.65 13.87 -9.70
C SER A 145 10.66 13.88 -8.56
N CYS A 146 10.60 12.89 -7.67
CA CYS A 146 11.54 12.70 -6.58
C CYS A 146 12.93 12.36 -7.12
N ALA A 147 13.02 11.40 -8.01
CA ALA A 147 14.26 10.98 -8.65
C ALA A 147 14.94 12.14 -9.40
N ASN A 148 14.18 12.88 -10.21
CA ASN A 148 14.68 14.06 -10.92
C ASN A 148 15.16 15.16 -9.96
N TYR A 149 14.48 15.37 -8.83
CA TYR A 149 14.90 16.35 -7.82
C TYR A 149 16.29 16.05 -7.28
N TYR A 150 16.65 14.78 -7.15
CA TYR A 150 17.97 14.32 -6.70
C TYR A 150 18.92 13.96 -7.84
N SER A 151 18.57 14.30 -9.09
CA SER A 151 19.39 14.03 -10.29
C SER A 151 19.67 12.54 -10.53
N TYR A 152 18.69 11.68 -10.24
CA TYR A 152 18.72 10.27 -10.63
C TYR A 152 18.15 10.13 -12.04
N ASP A 153 18.93 9.52 -12.92
CA ASP A 153 18.50 9.16 -14.27
C ASP A 153 18.15 7.64 -14.28
N SER A 154 16.88 7.35 -14.32
CA SER A 154 16.39 5.99 -14.57
C SER A 154 16.24 5.84 -16.08
N GLY A 155 16.94 4.93 -16.69
CA GLY A 155 16.78 4.65 -18.12
C GLY A 155 15.40 4.16 -18.52
N SER A 156 14.61 3.63 -17.57
CA SER A 156 13.24 3.16 -17.74
C SER A 156 12.40 3.49 -16.49
N TRP A 157 11.09 3.63 -16.70
CA TRP A 157 10.09 3.81 -15.64
C TRP A 157 8.98 2.78 -15.83
N HIS A 158 8.29 2.46 -14.72
CA HIS A 158 7.22 1.46 -14.71
C HIS A 158 7.74 0.03 -14.99
N ASP A 159 8.92 -0.26 -14.48
CA ASP A 159 9.44 -1.59 -14.21
C ASP A 159 9.73 -1.66 -12.72
N ALA A 160 9.15 -2.62 -12.00
CA ALA A 160 9.23 -2.67 -10.55
C ALA A 160 10.69 -2.74 -10.02
N LEU A 161 11.63 -3.32 -10.79
CA LEU A 161 13.03 -3.36 -10.37
C LEU A 161 13.70 -2.00 -10.49
N ASP A 162 13.46 -1.28 -11.57
CA ASP A 162 14.05 0.04 -11.80
C ASP A 162 13.41 1.08 -10.88
N ASP A 163 12.10 0.98 -10.62
CA ASP A 163 11.39 1.86 -9.68
C ASP A 163 11.81 1.59 -8.23
N ALA A 164 12.06 0.33 -7.83
CA ALA A 164 12.66 0.00 -6.53
C ALA A 164 14.07 0.57 -6.37
N LYS A 165 14.92 0.52 -7.42
CA LYS A 165 16.27 1.15 -7.38
C LYS A 165 16.20 2.66 -7.27
N ALA A 166 15.32 3.31 -8.04
CA ALA A 166 15.09 4.75 -7.97
C ALA A 166 14.59 5.17 -6.56
N THR A 167 13.69 4.39 -5.99
CA THR A 167 13.17 4.59 -4.65
C THR A 167 14.25 4.46 -3.59
N LEU A 168 15.08 3.41 -3.66
CA LEU A 168 16.21 3.22 -2.74
C LEU A 168 17.22 4.36 -2.83
N PHE A 169 17.51 4.83 -4.05
CA PHE A 169 18.37 6.00 -4.23
C PHE A 169 17.77 7.26 -3.57
N CYS A 170 16.49 7.54 -3.80
CA CYS A 170 15.80 8.67 -3.17
C CYS A 170 15.79 8.54 -1.64
N PHE A 171 15.60 7.32 -1.12
CA PHE A 171 15.64 7.04 0.30
C PHE A 171 16.98 7.46 0.92
N TYR A 172 18.11 7.06 0.33
CA TYR A 172 19.44 7.47 0.82
C TYR A 172 19.70 8.97 0.68
N LYS A 173 19.15 9.63 -0.35
CA LYS A 173 19.24 11.09 -0.48
C LYS A 173 18.47 11.85 0.61
N ILE A 174 17.39 11.26 1.11
CA ILE A 174 16.54 11.87 2.15
C ILE A 174 17.07 11.59 3.55
N PHE A 175 17.49 10.36 3.81
CA PHE A 175 17.77 9.89 5.16
C PHE A 175 19.27 9.68 5.46
N GLY A 176 20.15 9.73 4.45
CA GLY A 176 21.58 9.41 4.60
C GLY A 176 21.87 7.91 4.54
N ASP A 177 23.13 7.56 4.80
CA ASP A 177 23.58 6.17 4.83
C ASP A 177 23.39 5.56 6.25
N PRO A 178 23.24 4.22 6.38
CA PRO A 178 23.25 3.59 7.69
C PRO A 178 24.62 3.83 8.41
N PRO A 179 24.68 4.15 9.69
CA PRO A 179 23.68 4.05 10.77
C PRO A 179 22.79 5.28 10.99
N GLU A 180 23.04 6.41 10.35
CA GLU A 180 22.28 7.67 10.53
C GLU A 180 20.79 7.49 10.19
N LEU A 181 20.49 6.55 9.29
CA LEU A 181 19.16 6.16 8.87
C LEU A 181 18.24 5.73 10.01
N LEU A 182 18.74 4.93 10.95
CA LEU A 182 17.90 4.38 12.02
C LEU A 182 17.37 5.47 12.96
N GLU A 183 18.17 6.48 13.26
CA GLU A 183 17.76 7.56 14.14
C GLU A 183 16.72 8.45 13.47
N SER A 184 16.91 8.80 12.19
CA SER A 184 15.98 9.65 11.45
C SER A 184 14.69 8.93 11.07
N ALA A 185 14.77 7.69 10.61
CA ALA A 185 13.60 6.90 10.21
C ALA A 185 12.72 6.53 11.42
N THR A 186 13.32 6.13 12.55
CA THR A 186 12.58 5.85 13.79
C THR A 186 11.93 7.11 14.37
N GLY A 187 12.56 8.27 14.21
CA GLY A 187 11.99 9.56 14.62
C GLY A 187 10.72 9.90 13.81
N ILE A 188 10.72 9.65 12.52
CA ILE A 188 9.56 9.88 11.65
C ILE A 188 8.43 8.88 11.93
N CYS A 189 8.75 7.59 12.03
CA CYS A 189 7.75 6.55 12.29
C CYS A 189 7.17 6.62 13.71
N ARG A 190 7.96 6.99 14.74
CA ARG A 190 7.44 7.18 16.10
C ARG A 190 6.54 8.39 16.23
N ALA A 191 6.79 9.46 15.48
CA ALA A 191 5.91 10.63 15.45
C ALA A 191 4.57 10.33 14.77
N GLU A 192 4.53 9.38 13.83
CA GLU A 192 3.33 9.00 13.07
C GLU A 192 2.64 7.74 13.62
N SER A 193 3.32 6.84 14.33
CA SER A 193 2.70 5.65 14.94
C SER A 193 1.67 5.98 16.01
N ASN A 194 1.66 7.19 16.54
CA ASN A 194 0.56 7.70 17.35
C ASN A 194 -0.64 8.18 16.53
N VAL A 195 -0.62 8.13 15.20
CA VAL A 195 -1.62 8.69 14.29
C VAL A 195 -1.98 7.77 13.11
N ILE A 196 -1.43 6.57 12.97
CA ILE A 196 -1.92 5.62 11.96
C ILE A 196 -3.20 4.96 12.50
N LYS A 197 -4.25 5.76 12.63
CA LYS A 197 -5.61 5.29 12.43
C LYS A 197 -5.79 5.15 10.93
N CYS A 198 -6.10 3.95 10.47
CA CYS A 198 -6.43 3.63 9.08
C CYS A 198 -7.72 4.32 8.57
N ASP A 199 -7.96 5.56 8.94
CA ASP A 199 -9.18 6.33 8.68
C ASP A 199 -8.96 7.53 7.75
N ASP A 200 -7.74 7.76 7.24
CA ASP A 200 -7.55 8.82 6.24
C ASP A 200 -8.08 8.35 4.88
N PRO A 201 -9.01 9.12 4.28
CA PRO A 201 -9.65 8.74 3.03
C PRO A 201 -8.61 8.70 1.91
N ILE A 202 -8.50 7.52 1.29
CA ILE A 202 -7.79 7.30 0.04
C ILE A 202 -8.19 8.41 -0.94
N HIS A 203 -7.19 9.12 -1.44
CA HIS A 203 -7.39 10.15 -2.45
C HIS A 203 -7.94 9.49 -3.72
N ASP A 204 -9.20 9.79 -4.03
CA ASP A 204 -9.85 9.46 -5.28
C ASP A 204 -9.05 10.01 -6.47
N SER A 205 -8.33 9.15 -7.16
CA SER A 205 -8.28 9.25 -8.61
C SER A 205 -9.74 9.13 -9.11
N PRO A 206 -10.14 9.75 -10.21
CA PRO A 206 -11.55 9.71 -10.65
C PRO A 206 -11.94 8.27 -10.94
N VAL A 207 -12.41 7.57 -9.92
CA VAL A 207 -13.01 6.25 -10.03
C VAL A 207 -14.38 6.47 -10.68
N THR A 208 -14.54 5.92 -11.85
CA THR A 208 -15.83 5.69 -12.48
C THR A 208 -16.82 5.09 -11.48
N ASP A 209 -18.01 5.63 -11.47
CA ASP A 209 -19.14 5.38 -10.56
C ASP A 209 -19.47 3.89 -10.30
N SER A 210 -18.71 3.23 -9.43
CA SER A 210 -19.19 2.05 -8.71
C SER A 210 -18.93 2.21 -7.22
N VAL A 211 -19.81 2.98 -6.56
CA VAL A 211 -19.78 3.11 -5.10
C VAL A 211 -20.09 1.75 -4.47
N PRO A 212 -19.19 1.19 -3.65
CA PRO A 212 -19.43 -0.09 -3.00
C PRO A 212 -20.68 0.01 -2.13
N LYS A 213 -21.52 -1.02 -2.16
CA LYS A 213 -22.67 -1.22 -1.26
C LYS A 213 -22.26 -1.44 0.21
N SER A 214 -21.12 -0.90 0.63
CA SER A 214 -20.50 -1.14 1.94
C SER A 214 -21.35 -0.67 3.12
N GLY A 215 -22.14 0.40 2.94
CA GLY A 215 -23.08 0.83 3.99
C GLY A 215 -24.19 -0.20 4.23
N LEU A 216 -24.69 -0.82 3.17
CA LEU A 216 -25.71 -1.87 3.28
C LEU A 216 -25.13 -3.17 3.88
N PHE A 217 -23.88 -3.51 3.53
CA PHE A 217 -23.17 -4.63 4.12
C PHE A 217 -22.95 -4.44 5.63
N MET A 218 -22.51 -3.25 6.05
CA MET A 218 -22.33 -2.95 7.48
C MET A 218 -23.66 -3.04 8.26
N ILE A 219 -24.77 -2.59 7.67
CA ILE A 219 -26.09 -2.72 8.27
C ILE A 219 -26.47 -4.21 8.38
N ALA A 220 -26.32 -4.99 7.32
CA ALA A 220 -26.62 -6.42 7.31
C ALA A 220 -25.75 -7.19 8.31
N PHE A 221 -24.44 -6.87 8.39
CA PHE A 221 -23.53 -7.48 9.36
C PHE A 221 -23.90 -7.12 10.80
N GLY A 222 -24.26 -5.85 11.06
CA GLY A 222 -24.75 -5.45 12.38
C GLY A 222 -26.01 -6.18 12.82
N ILE A 223 -26.97 -6.38 11.90
CA ILE A 223 -28.20 -7.15 12.16
C ILE A 223 -27.86 -8.62 12.42
N PHE A 224 -26.97 -9.22 11.63
CA PHE A 224 -26.51 -10.59 11.81
C PHE A 224 -25.87 -10.81 13.20
N MET A 225 -24.99 -9.88 13.61
CA MET A 225 -24.35 -9.94 14.91
C MET A 225 -25.33 -9.73 16.07
N LEU A 226 -26.37 -8.88 15.92
CA LEU A 226 -27.44 -8.72 16.92
C LEU A 226 -28.27 -9.98 17.07
N LEU A 227 -28.60 -10.69 15.98
CA LEU A 227 -29.27 -11.98 16.03
C LEU A 227 -28.42 -13.03 16.73
N GLY A 228 -27.10 -13.04 16.47
CA GLY A 228 -26.14 -13.91 17.16
C GLY A 228 -26.05 -13.62 18.67
N PHE A 229 -26.25 -12.36 19.08
CA PHE A 229 -26.27 -11.96 20.49
C PHE A 229 -27.43 -12.65 21.28
N PHE A 230 -28.60 -12.78 20.68
CA PHE A 230 -29.72 -13.47 21.31
C PHE A 230 -29.43 -14.94 21.64
N VAL A 231 -28.51 -15.56 20.92
CA VAL A 231 -28.08 -16.93 21.15
C VAL A 231 -26.97 -17.04 22.19
N ALA A 232 -26.07 -16.01 22.28
CA ALA A 232 -24.83 -16.12 23.06
C ALA A 232 -24.74 -15.22 24.32
N PHE A 233 -25.69 -14.29 24.54
CA PHE A 233 -25.73 -13.34 25.69
C PHE A 233 -24.40 -12.62 25.97
N ASN A 234 -23.67 -12.15 24.91
CA ASN A 234 -22.38 -11.49 25.06
C ASN A 234 -22.51 -9.95 24.91
N PRO A 235 -22.32 -9.15 25.98
CA PRO A 235 -22.48 -7.69 25.93
C PRO A 235 -21.49 -6.98 25.01
N VAL A 236 -20.31 -7.55 24.78
CA VAL A 236 -19.30 -6.99 23.87
C VAL A 236 -19.78 -7.07 22.42
N ILE A 237 -20.40 -8.20 22.05
CA ILE A 237 -20.98 -8.39 20.70
C ILE A 237 -22.12 -7.39 20.48
N LEU A 238 -22.93 -7.11 21.50
CA LEU A 238 -24.00 -6.11 21.41
C LEU A 238 -23.46 -4.71 21.11
N ILE A 239 -22.42 -4.28 21.83
CA ILE A 239 -21.80 -2.96 21.62
C ILE A 239 -21.22 -2.84 20.20
N ILE A 240 -20.49 -3.86 19.75
CA ILE A 240 -19.91 -3.90 18.41
C ILE A 240 -21.02 -3.84 17.34
N SER A 241 -22.10 -4.61 17.52
CA SER A 241 -23.21 -4.65 16.57
C SER A 241 -23.93 -3.30 16.46
N VAL A 242 -24.12 -2.60 17.59
CA VAL A 242 -24.71 -1.25 17.61
C VAL A 242 -23.83 -0.23 16.92
N LEU A 243 -22.51 -0.32 17.11
CA LEU A 243 -21.55 0.55 16.40
C LEU A 243 -21.60 0.32 14.88
N PHE A 244 -21.59 -0.94 14.43
CA PHE A 244 -21.71 -1.26 13.00
C PHE A 244 -23.00 -0.73 12.38
N LEU A 245 -24.15 -0.87 13.08
CA LEU A 245 -25.41 -0.31 12.64
C LEU A 245 -25.37 1.22 12.55
N PHE A 246 -24.83 1.89 13.58
CA PHE A 246 -24.75 3.34 13.61
C PHE A 246 -23.90 3.89 12.47
N PHE A 247 -22.71 3.35 12.27
CA PHE A 247 -21.81 3.77 11.19
C PHE A 247 -22.37 3.41 9.81
N GLY A 248 -22.99 2.24 9.66
CA GLY A 248 -23.62 1.84 8.41
C GLY A 248 -24.77 2.76 8.00
N ILE A 249 -25.65 3.13 8.96
CA ILE A 249 -26.75 4.07 8.71
C ILE A 249 -26.23 5.47 8.37
N ARG A 250 -25.20 5.96 9.09
CA ARG A 250 -24.59 7.28 8.83
C ARG A 250 -23.96 7.32 7.44
N ARG A 251 -23.27 6.28 7.03
CA ARG A 251 -22.67 6.16 5.69
C ARG A 251 -23.72 6.07 4.59
N HIS A 252 -24.78 5.31 4.81
CA HIS A 252 -25.89 5.20 3.85
C HIS A 252 -26.65 6.53 3.68
N LYS A 253 -26.86 7.29 4.77
CA LYS A 253 -27.46 8.63 4.69
C LYS A 253 -26.60 9.61 3.90
N LYS A 254 -25.27 9.62 4.11
CA LYS A 254 -24.33 10.44 3.32
C LYS A 254 -24.37 10.09 1.84
N TYR A 255 -24.43 8.80 1.51
CA TYR A 255 -24.57 8.33 0.13
C TYR A 255 -25.85 8.82 -0.54
N LYS A 256 -26.99 8.69 0.14
CA LYS A 256 -28.28 9.20 -0.39
C LYS A 256 -28.27 10.72 -0.59
N ALA A 257 -27.72 11.47 0.32
CA ALA A 257 -27.61 12.93 0.21
C ALA A 257 -26.74 13.36 -0.97
N HIS A 258 -25.61 12.66 -1.19
CA HIS A 258 -24.72 12.90 -2.32
C HIS A 258 -25.40 12.60 -3.68
N LYS A 259 -26.17 11.51 -3.74
CA LYS A 259 -26.92 11.13 -4.95
C LYS A 259 -28.04 12.12 -5.28
N GLN A 260 -28.72 12.69 -4.27
CA GLN A 260 -29.75 13.71 -4.47
C GLN A 260 -29.19 15.05 -4.98
N ASN A 261 -27.97 15.42 -4.56
CA ASN A 261 -27.33 16.63 -5.04
C ASN A 261 -26.82 16.53 -6.48
N LYS A 262 -26.37 15.33 -6.91
CA LYS A 262 -25.96 15.10 -8.31
C LYS A 262 -27.14 15.03 -9.31
N GLY A 263 -28.36 14.78 -8.84
CA GLY A 263 -29.55 14.76 -9.69
C GLY A 263 -30.23 16.12 -9.89
N LYS A 264 -29.66 17.20 -9.33
CA LYS A 264 -30.17 18.58 -9.44
C LYS A 264 -29.26 19.52 -10.26
N GLN A 265 -28.18 19.00 -10.82
CA GLN A 265 -27.34 19.65 -11.83
C GLN A 265 -27.55 18.95 -13.19
#